data_3515c7903d144642941f4bc82993b46d
#
_entry.id   3515c7903d144642941f4bc82993b46d
#
_cell.length_a   1.000
_cell.length_b   1.000
_cell.length_c   1.000
_cell.angle_alpha   90.00
_cell.angle_beta   90.00
_cell.angle_gamma   90.00
#
_symmetry.space_group_name_H-M   'P 1'
#
loop_
_entity.id
_entity.type
_entity.pdbx_description
1 polymer ?
#
loop_
_entity_poly.entity_id
_entity_poly.type
_entity_poly.pdbx_seq_one_letter_code
_entity_poly.pdbx_strand_id
1 'polypeptide(L)'
;MKQHFVETSNHRRFMAGVTAVENRGSPEACILLLTGAPGTGKSCTVDNWGAKRDAIYLEGIPGMSLSFIRDYLADQTEVVGKGKFAQYKGMVDFFKTSHQPIILDEAQHGLPNKAECIEYLRRIAEQANTILVLICHTSEKHRFSEDRLAHIATRVSATPKLETANLDDCASYLNELCEVRVDAGIVKQVFEHSNGRYRLMSNAGRTLEAIASKKGMTELTAADIKGIRLCEDAMKSLKREAK
;
A
#
# COMPACT_ATOMS: atom_id res chain seq x y z
N MET A 1 -8.42 -10.75 -17.23
CA MET A 1 -7.74 -10.95 -15.91
C MET A 1 -8.77 -11.02 -14.81
N LYS A 2 -8.68 -12.00 -13.96
CA LYS A 2 -9.53 -12.18 -12.76
C LYS A 2 -9.29 -11.04 -11.77
N GLN A 3 -10.33 -10.71 -11.01
CA GLN A 3 -10.24 -9.66 -9.98
C GLN A 3 -10.25 -10.33 -8.61
N HIS A 4 -9.08 -10.68 -8.10
CA HIS A 4 -8.88 -11.12 -6.73
C HIS A 4 -7.48 -10.73 -6.25
N PHE A 5 -7.28 -10.75 -4.95
CA PHE A 5 -5.99 -10.42 -4.34
C PHE A 5 -5.10 -11.67 -4.30
N VAL A 6 -3.86 -11.53 -4.75
CA VAL A 6 -2.84 -12.58 -4.72
C VAL A 6 -1.94 -12.41 -3.50
N GLU A 7 -1.81 -13.46 -2.70
CA GLU A 7 -0.95 -13.47 -1.52
C GLU A 7 0.52 -13.68 -1.91
N THR A 8 1.24 -12.59 -2.02
CA THR A 8 2.65 -12.56 -2.38
C THR A 8 3.58 -12.50 -1.16
N SER A 9 4.89 -12.55 -1.39
CA SER A 9 5.90 -12.32 -0.35
C SER A 9 5.70 -10.97 0.35
N ASN A 10 5.26 -9.94 -0.36
CA ASN A 10 4.95 -8.62 0.18
C ASN A 10 3.74 -8.62 1.12
N HIS A 11 2.69 -9.38 0.79
CA HIS A 11 1.57 -9.58 1.70
C HIS A 11 2.03 -10.21 3.02
N ARG A 12 2.86 -11.26 2.96
CA ARG A 12 3.41 -11.90 4.17
C ARG A 12 4.26 -10.94 5.02
N ARG A 13 5.09 -10.09 4.39
CA ARG A 13 5.88 -9.06 5.09
C ARG A 13 4.98 -8.04 5.80
N PHE A 14 3.95 -7.57 5.12
CA PHE A 14 2.98 -6.65 5.70
C PHE A 14 2.24 -7.28 6.89
N MET A 15 1.74 -8.51 6.73
CA MET A 15 1.02 -9.23 7.79
C MET A 15 1.90 -9.51 9.02
N ALA A 16 3.18 -9.81 8.83
CA ALA A 16 4.13 -9.90 9.95
C ALA A 16 4.26 -8.56 10.70
N GLY A 17 4.27 -7.44 9.99
CA GLY A 17 4.24 -6.10 10.59
C GLY A 17 2.95 -5.83 11.35
N VAL A 18 1.80 -6.19 10.79
CA VAL A 18 0.49 -6.09 11.46
C VAL A 18 0.49 -6.88 12.77
N THR A 19 0.92 -8.14 12.72
CA THR A 19 1.00 -9.00 13.92
C THR A 19 1.91 -8.39 14.99
N ALA A 20 3.03 -7.77 14.60
CA ALA A 20 3.92 -7.09 15.54
C ALA A 20 3.24 -5.91 16.25
N VAL A 21 2.44 -5.12 15.51
CA VAL A 21 1.68 -3.99 16.09
C VAL A 21 0.49 -4.48 16.92
N GLU A 22 -0.19 -5.55 16.51
CA GLU A 22 -1.29 -6.15 17.30
C GLU A 22 -0.79 -6.68 18.64
N ASN A 23 0.42 -7.25 18.68
CA ASN A 23 1.05 -7.78 19.90
C ASN A 23 1.92 -6.75 20.65
N ARG A 24 1.74 -5.46 20.41
CA ARG A 24 2.53 -4.40 21.05
C ARG A 24 2.35 -4.41 22.57
N GLY A 25 3.42 -4.14 23.30
CA GLY A 25 3.41 -4.09 24.76
C GLY A 25 2.82 -2.80 25.36
N SER A 26 2.56 -1.76 24.51
CA SER A 26 2.01 -0.48 24.94
C SER A 26 1.02 0.05 23.92
N PRO A 27 -0.17 0.55 24.33
CA PRO A 27 -1.13 1.17 23.41
C PRO A 27 -0.57 2.32 22.59
N GLU A 28 0.44 3.01 23.10
CA GLU A 28 1.10 4.13 22.44
C GLU A 28 1.86 3.70 21.18
N ALA A 29 2.39 2.48 21.16
CA ALA A 29 3.17 1.94 20.03
C ALA A 29 2.25 1.44 18.89
N CYS A 30 1.27 2.25 18.48
CA CYS A 30 0.17 1.87 17.59
C CYS A 30 0.47 2.05 16.09
N ILE A 31 1.68 2.50 15.72
CA ILE A 31 1.99 2.83 14.33
C ILE A 31 2.71 1.67 13.61
N LEU A 32 2.19 1.33 12.43
CA LEU A 32 2.88 0.55 11.40
C LEU A 32 3.31 1.49 10.28
N LEU A 33 4.61 1.62 10.03
CA LEU A 33 5.15 2.43 8.93
C LEU A 33 5.54 1.54 7.75
N LEU A 34 4.66 1.40 6.77
CA LEU A 34 4.88 0.62 5.56
C LEU A 34 5.65 1.43 4.52
N THR A 35 6.75 0.89 4.03
CA THR A 35 7.55 1.53 2.98
C THR A 35 7.73 0.63 1.77
N GLY A 36 8.01 1.21 0.62
CA GLY A 36 8.32 0.46 -0.61
C GLY A 36 8.49 1.39 -1.80
N ALA A 37 9.16 0.91 -2.83
CA ALA A 37 9.28 1.62 -4.10
C ALA A 37 7.94 1.73 -4.84
N PRO A 38 7.80 2.61 -5.86
CA PRO A 38 6.61 2.64 -6.70
C PRO A 38 6.36 1.28 -7.38
N GLY A 39 5.10 0.84 -7.38
CA GLY A 39 4.69 -0.40 -8.04
C GLY A 39 4.98 -1.69 -7.27
N THR A 40 5.37 -1.61 -5.99
CA THR A 40 5.56 -2.79 -5.10
C THR A 40 4.26 -3.32 -4.49
N GLY A 41 3.11 -2.74 -4.80
CA GLY A 41 1.80 -3.21 -4.32
C GLY A 41 1.40 -2.74 -2.93
N LYS A 42 2.01 -1.66 -2.39
CA LYS A 42 1.70 -1.14 -1.04
C LYS A 42 0.22 -0.90 -0.83
N SER A 43 -0.35 0.03 -1.59
CA SER A 43 -1.76 0.43 -1.45
C SER A 43 -2.70 -0.78 -1.65
N CYS A 44 -2.48 -1.60 -2.67
CA CYS A 44 -3.29 -2.79 -2.91
C CYS A 44 -3.24 -3.81 -1.75
N THR A 45 -2.06 -4.02 -1.14
CA THR A 45 -1.90 -4.93 0.00
C THR A 45 -2.64 -4.40 1.23
N VAL A 46 -2.50 -3.11 1.51
CA VAL A 46 -3.14 -2.48 2.68
C VAL A 46 -4.65 -2.34 2.48
N ASP A 47 -5.09 -2.01 1.27
CA ASP A 47 -6.50 -1.91 0.92
C ASP A 47 -7.23 -3.25 1.10
N ASN A 48 -6.66 -4.35 0.59
CA ASN A 48 -7.21 -5.69 0.80
C ASN A 48 -7.29 -6.10 2.29
N TRP A 49 -6.30 -5.71 3.10
CA TRP A 49 -6.31 -5.94 4.54
C TRP A 49 -7.31 -5.04 5.25
N GLY A 50 -7.34 -3.75 4.87
CA GLY A 50 -8.22 -2.75 5.45
C GLY A 50 -9.70 -3.04 5.18
N ALA A 51 -10.04 -3.46 3.95
CA ALA A 51 -11.41 -3.82 3.58
C ALA A 51 -11.98 -4.96 4.43
N LYS A 52 -11.13 -5.91 4.89
CA LYS A 52 -11.55 -7.00 5.79
C LYS A 52 -11.78 -6.55 7.25
N ARG A 53 -11.44 -5.33 7.58
CA ARG A 53 -11.49 -4.72 8.93
C ARG A 53 -12.27 -3.42 8.96
N ASP A 54 -12.95 -3.09 7.87
CA ASP A 54 -13.67 -1.82 7.68
C ASP A 54 -12.80 -0.59 8.02
N ALA A 55 -11.51 -0.66 7.68
CA ALA A 55 -10.54 0.38 7.98
C ALA A 55 -10.91 1.72 7.33
N ILE A 56 -10.72 2.82 8.03
CA ILE A 56 -10.86 4.16 7.44
C ILE A 56 -9.59 4.50 6.68
N TYR A 57 -9.71 4.61 5.36
CA TYR A 57 -8.61 4.85 4.42
C TYR A 57 -8.58 6.31 3.98
N LEU A 58 -7.49 7.00 4.31
CA LEU A 58 -7.22 8.37 3.88
C LEU A 58 -6.06 8.36 2.87
N GLU A 59 -6.22 9.13 1.80
CA GLU A 59 -5.12 9.43 0.88
C GLU A 59 -4.52 10.80 1.21
N GLY A 60 -3.22 10.83 1.51
CA GLY A 60 -2.48 12.07 1.72
C GLY A 60 -2.30 12.83 0.42
N ILE A 61 -2.67 14.09 0.43
CA ILE A 61 -2.54 15.00 -0.72
C ILE A 61 -1.58 16.15 -0.44
N PRO A 62 -0.91 16.72 -1.45
CA PRO A 62 -0.11 17.92 -1.28
C PRO A 62 -0.91 19.07 -0.65
N GLY A 63 -0.35 19.67 0.40
CA GLY A 63 -1.05 20.75 1.14
C GLY A 63 -2.12 20.29 2.13
N MET A 64 -2.19 18.99 2.42
CA MET A 64 -3.09 18.44 3.42
C MET A 64 -2.94 19.16 4.77
N SER A 65 -4.08 19.56 5.36
CA SER A 65 -4.15 20.26 6.63
C SER A 65 -4.88 19.46 7.70
N LEU A 66 -4.73 19.86 8.97
CA LEU A 66 -5.45 19.25 10.06
C LEU A 66 -6.98 19.40 9.94
N SER A 67 -7.47 20.49 9.34
CA SER A 67 -8.91 20.63 9.05
C SER A 67 -9.37 19.58 8.03
N PHE A 68 -8.60 19.39 6.96
CA PHE A 68 -8.89 18.34 5.98
C PHE A 68 -9.03 16.95 6.63
N ILE A 69 -8.09 16.56 7.50
CA ILE A 69 -8.15 15.27 8.21
C ILE A 69 -9.41 15.17 9.08
N ARG A 70 -9.73 16.22 9.83
CA ARG A 70 -10.93 16.22 10.70
C ARG A 70 -12.22 16.12 9.92
N ASP A 71 -12.33 16.90 8.84
CA ASP A 71 -13.52 16.92 8.02
C ASP A 71 -13.71 15.59 7.30
N TYR A 72 -12.62 15.00 6.79
CA TYR A 72 -12.64 13.67 6.18
C TYR A 72 -13.08 12.60 7.18
N LEU A 73 -12.47 12.55 8.37
CA LEU A 73 -12.86 11.58 9.40
C LEU A 73 -14.31 11.77 9.85
N ALA A 74 -14.78 13.03 9.98
CA ALA A 74 -16.16 13.32 10.36
C ALA A 74 -17.16 12.78 9.31
N ASP A 75 -16.83 12.95 8.03
CA ASP A 75 -17.63 12.41 6.93
C ASP A 75 -17.67 10.86 6.97
N GLN A 76 -16.53 10.22 7.12
CA GLN A 76 -16.44 8.76 7.12
C GLN A 76 -17.04 8.10 8.38
N THR A 77 -17.05 8.78 9.50
CA THR A 77 -17.54 8.24 10.78
C THR A 77 -18.93 8.75 11.16
N GLU A 78 -19.49 9.67 10.38
CA GLU A 78 -20.75 10.38 10.67
C GLU A 78 -20.75 11.08 12.05
N VAL A 79 -19.56 11.35 12.59
CA VAL A 79 -19.42 12.01 13.90
C VAL A 79 -19.70 13.49 13.79
N VAL A 80 -20.79 13.92 14.39
CA VAL A 80 -21.19 15.33 14.48
C VAL A 80 -20.86 15.87 15.87
N GLY A 81 -20.12 17.00 15.91
CA GLY A 81 -19.76 17.65 17.17
C GLY A 81 -19.83 19.16 17.09
N LYS A 82 -20.44 19.81 18.10
CA LYS A 82 -20.41 21.27 18.23
C LYS A 82 -19.04 21.72 18.74
N GLY A 83 -18.10 21.94 17.80
CA GLY A 83 -16.74 22.39 18.07
C GLY A 83 -15.68 21.27 18.08
N LYS A 84 -14.42 21.70 17.97
CA LYS A 84 -13.24 20.82 17.74
C LYS A 84 -13.06 19.74 18.81
N PHE A 85 -13.32 20.06 20.07
CA PHE A 85 -13.16 19.13 21.17
C PHE A 85 -14.24 18.03 21.16
N ALA A 86 -15.50 18.42 20.96
CA ALA A 86 -16.61 17.47 20.87
C ALA A 86 -16.43 16.51 19.69
N GLN A 87 -16.00 17.03 18.54
CA GLN A 87 -15.70 16.24 17.36
C GLN A 87 -14.55 15.25 17.63
N TYR A 88 -13.44 15.72 18.22
CA TYR A 88 -12.32 14.84 18.60
C TYR A 88 -12.75 13.71 19.54
N LYS A 89 -13.51 14.04 20.59
CA LYS A 89 -14.02 13.04 21.55
C LYS A 89 -14.93 12.02 20.86
N GLY A 90 -15.85 12.49 20.01
CA GLY A 90 -16.73 11.62 19.24
C GLY A 90 -15.95 10.66 18.33
N MET A 91 -14.87 11.13 17.70
CA MET A 91 -13.99 10.28 16.90
C MET A 91 -13.29 9.20 17.76
N VAL A 92 -12.75 9.58 18.91
CA VAL A 92 -12.13 8.61 19.82
C VAL A 92 -13.16 7.56 20.27
N ASP A 93 -14.37 7.98 20.62
CA ASP A 93 -15.44 7.07 21.08
C ASP A 93 -15.89 6.14 19.92
N PHE A 94 -15.99 6.66 18.69
CA PHE A 94 -16.27 5.86 17.50
C PHE A 94 -15.23 4.75 17.30
N PHE A 95 -13.95 5.10 17.24
CA PHE A 95 -12.88 4.13 17.03
C PHE A 95 -12.69 3.15 18.19
N LYS A 96 -13.01 3.55 19.45
CA LYS A 96 -13.05 2.65 20.59
C LYS A 96 -14.12 1.57 20.45
N THR A 97 -15.26 1.92 19.86
CA THR A 97 -16.39 1.00 19.69
C THR A 97 -16.21 0.12 18.45
N SER A 98 -15.76 0.71 17.36
CA SER A 98 -15.63 0.00 16.07
C SER A 98 -14.35 -0.82 15.94
N HIS A 99 -13.29 -0.44 16.67
CA HIS A 99 -11.94 -1.01 16.55
C HIS A 99 -11.35 -0.96 15.14
N GLN A 100 -11.91 -0.13 14.27
CA GLN A 100 -11.45 0.03 12.88
C GLN A 100 -10.03 0.60 12.85
N PRO A 101 -9.13 0.05 12.03
CA PRO A 101 -7.83 0.64 11.79
C PRO A 101 -7.94 1.96 11.01
N ILE A 102 -6.96 2.83 11.20
CA ILE A 102 -6.81 4.05 10.39
C ILE A 102 -5.65 3.85 9.45
N ILE A 103 -5.84 4.16 8.16
CA ILE A 103 -4.81 4.08 7.13
C ILE A 103 -4.60 5.46 6.54
N LEU A 104 -3.34 5.91 6.48
CA LEU A 104 -2.93 7.10 5.76
C LEU A 104 -1.94 6.70 4.67
N ASP A 105 -2.39 6.65 3.42
CA ASP A 105 -1.50 6.46 2.27
C ASP A 105 -0.84 7.79 1.89
N GLU A 106 0.31 7.74 1.21
CA GLU A 106 1.15 8.91 0.90
C GLU A 106 1.40 9.79 2.14
N ALA A 107 1.69 9.13 3.27
CA ALA A 107 1.77 9.74 4.61
C ALA A 107 2.83 10.85 4.74
N GLN A 108 3.79 10.97 3.80
CA GLN A 108 4.74 12.09 3.75
C GLN A 108 4.05 13.45 3.59
N HIS A 109 2.83 13.49 3.07
CA HIS A 109 2.04 14.72 2.98
C HIS A 109 1.50 15.19 4.33
N GLY A 110 1.44 14.30 5.32
CA GLY A 110 1.08 14.64 6.70
C GLY A 110 2.24 15.12 7.59
N LEU A 111 3.49 15.16 7.07
CA LEU A 111 4.68 15.57 7.82
C LEU A 111 4.86 17.09 8.02
N PRO A 112 4.34 18.00 7.17
CA PRO A 112 4.42 19.43 7.44
C PRO A 112 3.88 19.82 8.82
N ASN A 113 4.22 21.03 9.30
CA ASN A 113 3.77 21.56 10.58
C ASN A 113 4.02 20.60 11.77
N LYS A 114 5.24 20.04 11.86
CA LYS A 114 5.63 19.06 12.90
C LYS A 114 4.76 17.80 12.89
N ALA A 115 4.31 17.38 11.72
CA ALA A 115 3.44 16.22 11.52
C ALA A 115 2.10 16.28 12.26
N GLU A 116 1.51 17.49 12.40
CA GLU A 116 0.25 17.69 13.14
C GLU A 116 -0.89 16.78 12.67
N CYS A 117 -0.95 16.49 11.35
CA CYS A 117 -1.94 15.58 10.77
C CYS A 117 -1.73 14.14 11.27
N ILE A 118 -0.50 13.65 11.23
CA ILE A 118 -0.14 12.31 11.71
C ILE A 118 -0.33 12.22 13.23
N GLU A 119 0.09 13.26 13.94
CA GLU A 119 -0.07 13.33 15.40
C GLU A 119 -1.54 13.27 15.82
N TYR A 120 -2.42 13.92 15.10
CA TYR A 120 -3.86 13.86 15.35
C TYR A 120 -4.42 12.45 15.17
N LEU A 121 -4.09 11.78 14.05
CA LEU A 121 -4.49 10.40 13.79
C LEU A 121 -3.92 9.44 14.83
N ARG A 122 -2.65 9.61 15.18
CA ARG A 122 -1.97 8.81 16.19
C ARG A 122 -2.67 8.90 17.56
N ARG A 123 -3.03 10.12 18.00
CA ARG A 123 -3.72 10.30 19.28
C ARG A 123 -5.09 9.63 19.32
N ILE A 124 -5.82 9.65 18.22
CA ILE A 124 -7.07 8.91 18.10
C ILE A 124 -6.80 7.40 18.20
N ALA A 125 -5.86 6.88 17.41
CA ALA A 125 -5.51 5.46 17.38
C ALA A 125 -5.02 4.96 18.76
N GLU A 126 -4.18 5.73 19.45
CA GLU A 126 -3.69 5.43 20.80
C GLU A 126 -4.83 5.35 21.82
N GLN A 127 -5.68 6.37 21.88
CA GLN A 127 -6.79 6.41 22.82
C GLN A 127 -7.87 5.37 22.54
N ALA A 128 -8.06 5.04 21.28
CA ALA A 128 -8.99 4.00 20.83
C ALA A 128 -8.39 2.59 20.88
N ASN A 129 -7.11 2.46 21.19
CA ASN A 129 -6.36 1.20 21.13
C ASN A 129 -6.48 0.48 19.78
N THR A 130 -6.47 1.24 18.69
CA THR A 130 -6.46 0.70 17.33
C THR A 130 -5.10 0.88 16.65
N ILE A 131 -4.98 0.49 15.37
CA ILE A 131 -3.76 0.56 14.59
C ILE A 131 -3.82 1.76 13.65
N LEU A 132 -2.72 2.52 13.58
CA LEU A 132 -2.47 3.51 12.54
C LEU A 132 -1.44 2.97 11.53
N VAL A 133 -1.87 2.73 10.31
CA VAL A 133 -0.98 2.35 9.20
C VAL A 133 -0.60 3.60 8.41
N LEU A 134 0.69 3.90 8.39
CA LEU A 134 1.26 4.95 7.56
C LEU A 134 1.97 4.32 6.37
N ILE A 135 1.62 4.74 5.15
CA ILE A 135 2.23 4.24 3.93
C ILE A 135 3.02 5.36 3.28
N CYS A 136 4.29 5.13 2.97
CA CYS A 136 5.09 6.12 2.26
C CYS A 136 6.05 5.48 1.24
N HIS A 137 6.62 6.33 0.39
CA HIS A 137 7.68 5.93 -0.50
C HIS A 137 8.98 5.67 0.27
N THR A 138 9.80 4.72 -0.17
CA THR A 138 11.08 4.41 0.49
C THR A 138 12.00 5.63 0.60
N SER A 139 11.99 6.54 -0.38
CA SER A 139 12.77 7.77 -0.35
C SER A 139 12.34 8.75 0.75
N GLU A 140 11.10 8.66 1.21
CA GLU A 140 10.53 9.54 2.22
C GLU A 140 10.70 9.01 3.66
N LYS A 141 11.12 7.74 3.80
CA LYS A 141 11.25 7.08 5.11
C LYS A 141 12.11 7.87 6.09
N HIS A 142 13.22 8.44 5.63
CA HIS A 142 14.15 9.20 6.46
C HIS A 142 13.49 10.39 7.15
N ARG A 143 12.47 11.01 6.55
CA ARG A 143 11.75 12.16 7.11
C ARG A 143 10.99 11.82 8.39
N PHE A 144 10.60 10.56 8.57
CA PHE A 144 9.91 10.09 9.78
C PHE A 144 10.88 9.90 10.97
N SER A 145 12.19 9.83 10.73
CA SER A 145 13.21 9.68 11.75
C SER A 145 13.95 10.99 12.11
N GLU A 146 13.48 12.13 11.61
CA GLU A 146 14.04 13.43 12.00
C GLU A 146 13.81 13.71 13.49
N ASP A 147 14.77 14.29 14.18
CA ASP A 147 14.72 14.55 15.64
C ASP A 147 13.45 15.30 16.07
N ARG A 148 12.99 16.25 15.24
CA ARG A 148 11.73 16.99 15.47
C ARG A 148 10.49 16.10 15.48
N LEU A 149 10.58 14.88 14.96
CA LEU A 149 9.51 13.88 14.86
C LEU A 149 9.75 12.67 15.77
N ALA A 150 10.68 12.75 16.73
CA ALA A 150 11.00 11.68 17.66
C ALA A 150 9.74 11.14 18.38
N HIS A 151 8.77 12.02 18.66
CA HIS A 151 7.49 11.66 19.27
C HIS A 151 6.63 10.75 18.38
N ILE A 152 6.78 10.80 17.06
CA ILE A 152 6.14 9.85 16.12
C ILE A 152 7.01 8.60 16.01
N ALA A 153 8.32 8.75 15.80
CA ALA A 153 9.24 7.64 15.59
C ALA A 153 9.21 6.62 16.75
N THR A 154 9.12 7.09 17.99
CA THR A 154 9.04 6.22 19.17
C THR A 154 7.72 5.45 19.30
N ARG A 155 6.71 5.76 18.52
CA ARG A 155 5.40 5.07 18.49
C ARG A 155 5.28 4.06 17.35
N VAL A 156 6.33 3.93 16.53
CA VAL A 156 6.36 2.97 15.43
C VAL A 156 6.81 1.60 15.96
N SER A 157 5.90 0.62 15.95
CA SER A 157 6.20 -0.76 16.36
C SER A 157 6.72 -1.63 15.24
N ALA A 158 6.38 -1.32 13.99
CA ALA A 158 6.80 -2.12 12.85
C ALA A 158 7.08 -1.23 11.63
N THR A 159 8.14 -1.57 10.90
CA THR A 159 8.54 -0.86 9.67
C THR A 159 8.71 -1.84 8.49
N PRO A 160 7.66 -2.57 8.08
CA PRO A 160 7.79 -3.48 6.95
C PRO A 160 8.17 -2.72 5.68
N LYS A 161 9.04 -3.33 4.89
CA LYS A 161 9.46 -2.81 3.59
C LYS A 161 9.00 -3.77 2.50
N LEU A 162 8.15 -3.27 1.60
CA LEU A 162 7.78 -4.03 0.41
C LEU A 162 8.86 -3.87 -0.66
N GLU A 163 9.16 -4.97 -1.32
CA GLU A 163 10.18 -5.06 -2.36
C GLU A 163 9.53 -5.34 -3.71
N THR A 164 10.31 -5.28 -4.78
CA THR A 164 9.88 -5.80 -6.07
C THR A 164 9.61 -7.30 -5.95
N ALA A 165 8.65 -7.82 -6.72
CA ALA A 165 8.34 -9.24 -6.79
C ALA A 165 9.61 -10.03 -7.16
N ASN A 166 9.75 -11.22 -6.61
CA ASN A 166 10.67 -12.23 -7.11
C ASN A 166 10.03 -13.06 -8.23
N LEU A 167 10.74 -14.02 -8.78
CA LEU A 167 10.23 -14.85 -9.88
C LEU A 167 9.02 -15.69 -9.46
N ASP A 168 9.03 -16.23 -8.23
CA ASP A 168 7.93 -17.04 -7.70
C ASP A 168 6.67 -16.19 -7.48
N ASP A 169 6.82 -14.97 -6.94
CA ASP A 169 5.72 -14.02 -6.84
C ASP A 169 5.14 -13.68 -8.23
N CYS A 170 6.01 -13.53 -9.25
CA CYS A 170 5.58 -13.26 -10.62
C CYS A 170 4.81 -14.46 -11.21
N ALA A 171 5.29 -15.68 -10.97
CA ALA A 171 4.61 -16.90 -11.40
C ALA A 171 3.23 -17.03 -10.75
N SER A 172 3.15 -16.90 -9.42
CA SER A 172 1.88 -16.94 -8.69
C SER A 172 0.92 -15.86 -9.18
N TYR A 173 1.40 -14.62 -9.34
CA TYR A 173 0.62 -13.48 -9.80
C TYR A 173 -0.01 -13.71 -11.19
N LEU A 174 0.76 -14.22 -12.15
CA LEU A 174 0.25 -14.51 -13.49
C LEU A 174 -0.69 -15.71 -13.50
N ASN A 175 -0.35 -16.80 -12.80
CA ASN A 175 -1.15 -18.02 -12.77
C ASN A 175 -2.52 -17.80 -12.11
N GLU A 176 -2.58 -16.94 -11.09
CA GLU A 176 -3.83 -16.67 -10.38
C GLU A 176 -4.71 -15.66 -11.13
N LEU A 177 -4.11 -14.60 -11.71
CA LEU A 177 -4.88 -13.50 -12.30
C LEU A 177 -5.13 -13.63 -13.80
N CYS A 178 -4.22 -14.25 -14.58
CA CYS A 178 -4.47 -14.45 -16.00
C CYS A 178 -5.50 -15.55 -16.23
N GLU A 179 -6.36 -15.35 -17.21
CA GLU A 179 -7.31 -16.38 -17.70
C GLU A 179 -6.63 -17.33 -18.68
N VAL A 180 -5.58 -16.84 -19.36
CA VAL A 180 -4.71 -17.64 -20.23
C VAL A 180 -3.61 -18.30 -19.42
N ARG A 181 -3.32 -19.56 -19.70
CA ARG A 181 -2.16 -20.26 -19.12
C ARG A 181 -0.88 -19.78 -19.79
N VAL A 182 0.15 -19.62 -19.00
CA VAL A 182 1.47 -19.16 -19.47
C VAL A 182 2.56 -20.11 -19.02
N ASP A 183 3.55 -20.33 -19.89
CA ASP A 183 4.70 -21.17 -19.56
C ASP A 183 5.76 -20.42 -18.72
N ALA A 184 6.73 -21.15 -18.19
CA ALA A 184 7.83 -20.58 -17.40
C ALA A 184 8.68 -19.57 -18.19
N GLY A 185 8.76 -19.70 -19.52
CA GLY A 185 9.47 -18.76 -20.38
C GLY A 185 8.78 -17.39 -20.43
N ILE A 186 7.44 -17.38 -20.49
CA ILE A 186 6.64 -16.15 -20.40
C ILE A 186 6.79 -15.50 -19.02
N VAL A 187 6.70 -16.29 -17.94
CA VAL A 187 6.89 -15.78 -16.56
C VAL A 187 8.23 -15.07 -16.42
N LYS A 188 9.32 -15.69 -16.92
CA LYS A 188 10.65 -15.09 -16.91
C LYS A 188 10.69 -13.78 -17.71
N GLN A 189 10.10 -13.76 -18.91
CA GLN A 189 10.05 -12.57 -19.75
C GLN A 189 9.23 -11.43 -19.13
N VAL A 190 8.08 -11.74 -18.51
CA VAL A 190 7.30 -10.75 -17.75
C VAL A 190 8.10 -10.19 -16.58
N PHE A 191 8.75 -11.05 -15.82
CA PHE A 191 9.59 -10.64 -14.69
C PHE A 191 10.73 -9.70 -15.14
N GLU A 192 11.43 -10.02 -16.23
CA GLU A 192 12.50 -9.19 -16.80
C GLU A 192 11.97 -7.84 -17.33
N HIS A 193 10.84 -7.84 -18.05
CA HIS A 193 10.25 -6.62 -18.60
C HIS A 193 9.67 -5.71 -17.50
N SER A 194 9.01 -6.29 -16.50
CA SER A 194 8.39 -5.54 -15.40
C SER A 194 9.39 -5.11 -14.33
N ASN A 195 10.57 -5.72 -14.30
CA ASN A 195 11.54 -5.55 -13.20
C ASN A 195 10.91 -5.84 -11.82
N GLY A 196 10.01 -6.83 -11.75
CA GLY A 196 9.29 -7.22 -10.55
C GLY A 196 8.27 -6.19 -10.03
N ARG A 197 7.86 -5.20 -10.84
CA ARG A 197 6.84 -4.23 -10.43
C ARG A 197 5.45 -4.74 -10.75
N TYR A 198 4.61 -4.93 -9.74
CA TYR A 198 3.26 -5.49 -9.88
C TYR A 198 2.38 -4.73 -10.88
N ARG A 199 2.46 -3.39 -10.91
CA ARG A 199 1.73 -2.58 -11.91
C ARG A 199 2.11 -2.95 -13.34
N LEU A 200 3.39 -3.20 -13.59
CA LEU A 200 3.88 -3.58 -14.92
C LEU A 200 3.57 -5.05 -15.23
N MET A 201 3.60 -5.93 -14.23
CA MET A 201 3.15 -7.32 -14.39
C MET A 201 1.65 -7.38 -14.75
N SER A 202 0.82 -6.53 -14.14
CA SER A 202 -0.59 -6.41 -14.51
C SER A 202 -0.77 -5.98 -15.97
N ASN A 203 0.00 -4.99 -16.44
CA ASN A 203 -0.03 -4.56 -17.82
C ASN A 203 0.43 -5.69 -18.78
N ALA A 204 1.48 -6.43 -18.39
CA ALA A 204 1.94 -7.57 -19.18
C ALA A 204 0.88 -8.68 -19.25
N GLY A 205 0.21 -8.99 -18.15
CA GLY A 205 -0.90 -9.94 -18.12
C GLY A 205 -2.03 -9.58 -19.09
N ARG A 206 -2.45 -8.30 -19.09
CA ARG A 206 -3.45 -7.80 -20.04
C ARG A 206 -2.98 -7.93 -21.49
N THR A 207 -1.70 -7.67 -21.77
CA THR A 207 -1.13 -7.84 -23.09
C THR A 207 -1.16 -9.32 -23.54
N LEU A 208 -0.84 -10.26 -22.61
CA LEU A 208 -0.90 -11.70 -22.86
C LEU A 208 -2.33 -12.15 -23.18
N GLU A 209 -3.32 -11.72 -22.42
CA GLU A 209 -4.73 -12.04 -22.69
C GLU A 209 -5.22 -11.49 -24.04
N ALA A 210 -4.80 -10.27 -24.39
CA ALA A 210 -5.13 -9.69 -25.70
C ALA A 210 -4.52 -10.49 -26.84
N ILE A 211 -3.28 -11.00 -26.70
CA ILE A 211 -2.63 -11.86 -27.69
C ILE A 211 -3.37 -13.19 -27.81
N ALA A 212 -3.67 -13.83 -26.66
CA ALA A 212 -4.38 -15.11 -26.64
C ALA A 212 -5.76 -15.00 -27.28
N SER A 213 -6.51 -13.95 -26.96
CA SER A 213 -7.83 -13.69 -27.55
C SER A 213 -7.74 -13.52 -29.07
N LYS A 214 -6.77 -12.75 -29.59
CA LYS A 214 -6.59 -12.58 -31.04
C LYS A 214 -6.22 -13.86 -31.76
N LYS A 215 -5.49 -14.77 -31.10
CA LYS A 215 -5.07 -16.06 -31.65
C LYS A 215 -6.06 -17.19 -31.40
N GLY A 216 -7.12 -16.97 -30.61
CA GLY A 216 -8.05 -18.01 -30.15
C GLY A 216 -7.40 -19.09 -29.29
N MET A 217 -6.38 -18.72 -28.51
CA MET A 217 -5.58 -19.65 -27.70
C MET A 217 -5.96 -19.53 -26.21
N THR A 218 -5.96 -20.65 -25.51
CA THR A 218 -6.16 -20.71 -24.04
C THR A 218 -4.84 -20.86 -23.29
N GLU A 219 -3.76 -21.15 -24.00
CA GLU A 219 -2.39 -21.28 -23.48
C GLU A 219 -1.43 -20.54 -24.40
N LEU A 220 -0.43 -19.89 -23.83
CA LEU A 220 0.64 -19.22 -24.54
C LEU A 220 2.00 -19.74 -24.09
N THR A 221 2.92 -19.85 -25.03
CA THR A 221 4.32 -20.18 -24.81
C THR A 221 5.23 -19.00 -25.16
N ALA A 222 6.47 -19.04 -24.70
CA ALA A 222 7.46 -18.01 -25.04
C ALA A 222 7.65 -17.84 -26.55
N ALA A 223 7.43 -18.89 -27.36
CA ALA A 223 7.48 -18.83 -28.81
C ALA A 223 6.38 -17.95 -29.40
N ASP A 224 5.19 -17.95 -28.81
CA ASP A 224 4.01 -17.19 -29.27
C ASP A 224 4.17 -15.68 -29.11
N ILE A 225 5.05 -15.26 -28.21
CA ILE A 225 5.30 -13.86 -27.87
C ILE A 225 6.71 -13.39 -28.28
N LYS A 226 7.43 -14.17 -29.09
CA LYS A 226 8.78 -13.83 -29.54
C LYS A 226 8.82 -12.46 -30.19
N GLY A 227 9.72 -11.59 -29.70
CA GLY A 227 9.88 -10.22 -30.18
C GLY A 227 8.83 -9.22 -29.69
N ILE A 228 7.86 -9.65 -28.90
CA ILE A 228 6.83 -8.78 -28.33
C ILE A 228 7.30 -8.23 -26.98
N ARG A 229 7.22 -6.92 -26.82
CA ARG A 229 7.43 -6.27 -25.53
C ARG A 229 6.11 -6.27 -24.74
N LEU A 230 6.06 -7.00 -23.64
CA LEU A 230 4.84 -7.22 -22.88
C LEU A 230 4.42 -6.02 -22.02
N CYS A 231 5.38 -5.25 -21.53
CA CYS A 231 5.16 -4.00 -20.81
C CYS A 231 6.37 -3.07 -20.96
N GLU A 232 6.18 -1.78 -20.72
CA GLU A 232 7.23 -0.78 -20.77
C GLU A 232 7.48 -0.16 -19.41
N ASP A 233 8.75 -0.19 -18.97
CA ASP A 233 9.20 0.51 -17.77
C ASP A 233 9.78 1.89 -18.18
N ALA A 234 8.94 2.91 -18.13
CA ALA A 234 9.31 4.28 -18.47
C ALA A 234 10.53 4.79 -17.67
N MET A 235 10.69 4.32 -16.40
CA MET A 235 11.86 4.67 -15.59
C MET A 235 13.18 4.16 -16.16
N LYS A 236 13.15 3.00 -16.85
CA LYS A 236 14.34 2.47 -17.55
C LYS A 236 14.60 3.23 -18.84
N SER A 237 13.57 3.58 -19.61
CA SER A 237 13.72 4.34 -20.86
C SER A 237 14.30 5.73 -20.59
N LEU A 238 13.71 6.48 -19.68
CA LEU A 238 14.18 7.84 -19.31
C LEU A 238 15.63 7.87 -18.80
N LYS A 239 16.06 6.83 -18.03
CA LYS A 239 17.45 6.72 -17.59
C LYS A 239 18.44 6.37 -18.71
N ARG A 240 17.98 5.73 -19.79
CA ARG A 240 18.82 5.42 -20.98
C ARG A 240 19.00 6.63 -21.87
N GLU A 241 18.00 7.49 -21.98
CA GLU A 241 18.04 8.73 -22.74
C GLU A 241 18.88 9.82 -22.06
N ALA A 242 19.04 9.74 -20.73
CA ALA A 242 19.83 10.69 -19.93
C ALA A 242 21.34 10.32 -19.82
N LYS A 243 21.79 9.24 -20.47
CA LYS A 243 23.18 8.80 -20.60
C LYS A 243 23.69 8.95 -22.03
#